data_d251ce1a5870018258403255760d89c0
#
_entry.id   d251ce1a5870018258403255760d89c0
#
_cell.length_a   1.000
_cell.length_b   1.000
_cell.length_c   1.000
_cell.angle_alpha   90.00
_cell.angle_beta   90.00
_cell.angle_gamma   90.00
#
_symmetry.space_group_name_H-M   'P 1'
#
loop_
_entity.id
_entity.type
_entity.pdbx_description
1 polymer ?
#
loop_
_entity_poly.entity_id
_entity_poly.type
_entity_poly.pdbx_seq_one_letter_code
_entity_poly.pdbx_strand_id
1 'polypeptide(L)'
;MFTKIKRRLPWWTKIVAKLVLSRSPLSYSDWQKLALFRHGYMHDPGYALGVFDTHVTRSGIRENFHGKTILEIGPGDSIATTIISRSHDARAILVDIGPFATEDTLPYLALCELLGKQGLKPPEISSAHTLEDILLACDGEYLTEGLTSWKQVSS
;
A
#
# COMPACT_ATOMS: atom_id res chain seq x y z
N MET A 1 24.44 5.45 15.96
CA MET A 1 24.55 6.76 16.65
C MET A 1 23.44 7.75 16.28
N PHE A 2 22.77 7.61 15.14
CA PHE A 2 21.71 8.52 14.66
C PHE A 2 20.33 8.35 15.31
N THR A 3 20.04 7.21 15.94
CA THR A 3 18.71 6.88 16.51
C THR A 3 18.39 7.68 17.80
N LYS A 4 19.39 8.09 18.56
CA LYS A 4 19.20 8.86 19.81
C LYS A 4 18.87 10.34 19.57
N ILE A 5 19.27 10.91 18.43
CA ILE A 5 19.05 12.33 18.08
C ILE A 5 17.57 12.55 17.66
N LYS A 6 16.94 11.56 16.98
CA LYS A 6 15.52 11.66 16.55
C LYS A 6 14.51 11.85 17.71
N ARG A 7 14.89 11.47 18.93
CA ARG A 7 13.98 11.49 20.11
C ARG A 7 13.93 12.84 20.84
N ARG A 8 14.87 13.76 20.56
CA ARG A 8 14.98 15.08 21.22
C ARG A 8 14.55 16.27 20.36
N LEU A 9 14.28 16.06 19.07
CA LEU A 9 13.87 17.15 18.21
C LEU A 9 12.38 17.47 18.42
N PRO A 10 12.02 18.74 18.63
CA PRO A 10 10.63 19.18 18.68
C PRO A 10 9.87 18.73 17.42
N TRP A 11 8.60 18.40 17.56
CA TRP A 11 7.80 17.88 16.45
C TRP A 11 7.74 18.81 15.23
N TRP A 12 7.77 20.13 15.45
CA TRP A 12 7.75 21.14 14.40
C TRP A 12 9.03 21.13 13.51
N THR A 13 10.19 20.75 14.07
CA THR A 13 11.43 20.64 13.28
C THR A 13 11.31 19.57 12.20
N LYS A 14 10.53 18.52 12.45
CA LYS A 14 10.24 17.48 11.46
C LYS A 14 9.38 18.03 10.31
N ILE A 15 8.44 18.93 10.63
CA ILE A 15 7.59 19.58 9.61
C ILE A 15 8.43 20.54 8.77
N VAL A 16 9.25 21.38 9.41
CA VAL A 16 10.15 22.30 8.70
C VAL A 16 11.13 21.53 7.81
N ALA A 17 11.73 20.47 8.33
CA ALA A 17 12.60 19.60 7.52
C ALA A 17 11.87 19.03 6.31
N LYS A 18 10.65 18.52 6.46
CA LYS A 18 9.81 18.04 5.36
C LYS A 18 9.53 19.12 4.32
N LEU A 19 9.18 20.33 4.75
CA LEU A 19 8.90 21.45 3.85
C LEU A 19 10.13 21.90 3.07
N VAL A 20 11.29 21.94 3.70
CA VAL A 20 12.57 22.27 3.03
C VAL A 20 12.94 21.18 2.03
N LEU A 21 12.82 19.91 2.45
CA LEU A 21 13.14 18.76 1.64
C LEU A 21 12.19 18.57 0.45
N SER A 22 10.90 18.91 0.61
CA SER A 22 9.91 18.85 -0.50
C SER A 22 10.19 19.85 -1.63
N ARG A 23 11.00 20.87 -1.38
CA ARG A 23 11.47 21.82 -2.38
C ARG A 23 12.84 21.49 -3.01
N SER A 24 13.44 20.40 -2.56
CA SER A 24 14.70 19.90 -3.11
C SER A 24 14.45 19.26 -4.49
N PRO A 25 15.39 19.39 -5.43
CA PRO A 25 15.31 18.75 -6.76
C PRO A 25 15.53 17.23 -6.74
N LEU A 26 15.62 16.62 -5.55
CA LEU A 26 15.79 15.17 -5.39
C LEU A 26 14.46 14.46 -5.68
N SER A 27 14.54 13.38 -6.45
CA SER A 27 13.38 12.54 -6.75
C SER A 27 12.92 11.76 -5.49
N TYR A 28 11.69 11.30 -5.51
CA TYR A 28 11.13 10.46 -4.42
C TYR A 28 11.97 9.19 -4.20
N SER A 29 12.49 8.59 -5.28
CA SER A 29 13.36 7.41 -5.21
C SER A 29 14.68 7.70 -4.49
N ASP A 30 15.22 8.92 -4.60
CA ASP A 30 16.44 9.33 -3.90
C ASP A 30 16.20 9.46 -2.40
N TRP A 31 14.99 9.93 -2.02
CA TRP A 31 14.59 10.00 -0.63
C TRP A 31 14.36 8.63 0.00
N GLN A 32 13.84 7.67 -0.75
CA GLN A 32 13.71 6.28 -0.30
C GLN A 32 15.09 5.66 -0.02
N LYS A 33 16.05 5.85 -0.92
CA LYS A 33 17.45 5.36 -0.76
C LYS A 33 18.13 5.93 0.48
N LEU A 34 17.83 7.18 0.83
CA LEU A 34 18.37 7.84 2.03
C LEU A 34 17.68 7.40 3.32
N ALA A 35 16.69 6.51 3.27
CA ALA A 35 15.89 6.01 4.42
C ALA A 35 15.32 7.14 5.31
N LEU A 36 15.18 8.36 4.80
CA LEU A 36 14.67 9.53 5.51
C LEU A 36 13.14 9.52 5.57
N PHE A 37 12.50 8.88 4.59
CA PHE A 37 11.06 8.68 4.49
C PHE A 37 10.77 7.18 4.30
N ARG A 38 10.88 6.38 5.34
CA ARG A 38 10.28 5.06 5.36
C ARG A 38 8.78 5.22 5.64
N HIS A 39 7.98 5.03 4.62
CA HIS A 39 6.54 4.90 4.73
C HIS A 39 6.24 3.45 5.12
N GLY A 40 5.93 3.21 6.40
CA GLY A 40 5.44 1.93 6.86
C GLY A 40 6.38 0.71 6.68
N TYR A 41 5.86 -0.45 6.99
CA TYR A 41 6.46 -1.77 6.75
C TYR A 41 5.52 -2.60 5.85
N MET A 42 4.87 -1.95 4.85
CA MET A 42 3.86 -2.62 4.00
C MET A 42 4.46 -3.74 3.13
N HIS A 43 5.79 -3.77 2.99
CA HIS A 43 6.52 -4.91 2.41
C HIS A 43 6.57 -6.13 3.35
N ASP A 44 6.26 -5.99 4.65
CA ASP A 44 6.07 -7.11 5.57
C ASP A 44 4.62 -7.59 5.47
N PRO A 45 4.39 -8.86 5.06
CA PRO A 45 3.04 -9.40 4.87
C PRO A 45 2.18 -9.37 6.13
N GLY A 46 2.79 -9.63 7.29
CA GLY A 46 2.08 -9.63 8.57
C GLY A 46 1.63 -8.23 8.96
N TYR A 47 2.50 -7.24 8.73
CA TYR A 47 2.15 -5.84 8.97
C TYR A 47 1.04 -5.36 8.03
N ALA A 48 1.16 -5.63 6.73
CA ALA A 48 0.15 -5.23 5.73
C ALA A 48 -1.23 -5.82 6.08
N LEU A 49 -1.28 -7.11 6.42
CA LEU A 49 -2.51 -7.78 6.84
C LEU A 49 -3.07 -7.18 8.14
N GLY A 50 -2.23 -6.89 9.13
CA GLY A 50 -2.64 -6.26 10.38
C GLY A 50 -3.22 -4.86 10.20
N VAL A 51 -2.67 -4.06 9.27
CA VAL A 51 -3.21 -2.74 8.89
C VAL A 51 -4.59 -2.91 8.27
N PHE A 52 -4.72 -3.80 7.28
CA PHE A 52 -5.99 -4.09 6.63
C PHE A 52 -7.05 -4.54 7.64
N ASP A 53 -6.76 -5.52 8.48
CA ASP A 53 -7.65 -6.03 9.53
C ASP A 53 -8.11 -4.94 10.50
N THR A 54 -7.21 -4.01 10.84
CA THR A 54 -7.52 -2.88 11.71
C THR A 54 -8.56 -1.96 11.07
N HIS A 55 -8.38 -1.62 9.78
CA HIS A 55 -9.32 -0.76 9.04
C HIS A 55 -10.68 -1.43 8.88
N VAL A 56 -10.68 -2.69 8.49
CA VAL A 56 -11.91 -3.48 8.30
C VAL A 56 -12.69 -3.64 9.61
N THR A 57 -12.00 -3.94 10.70
CA THR A 57 -12.64 -4.07 12.02
C THR A 57 -13.26 -2.76 12.46
N ARG A 58 -12.57 -1.63 12.25
CA ARG A 58 -13.08 -0.31 12.62
C ARG A 58 -14.22 0.17 11.75
N SER A 59 -14.27 -0.22 10.48
CA SER A 59 -15.36 0.13 9.57
C SER A 59 -16.61 -0.71 9.77
N GLY A 60 -16.53 -1.81 10.53
CA GLY A 60 -17.67 -2.72 10.79
C GLY A 60 -18.08 -3.59 9.60
N ILE A 61 -17.26 -3.66 8.54
CA ILE A 61 -17.58 -4.40 7.30
C ILE A 61 -17.02 -5.83 7.28
N ARG A 62 -16.37 -6.28 8.35
CA ARG A 62 -15.58 -7.53 8.40
C ARG A 62 -16.33 -8.78 7.91
N GLU A 63 -17.64 -8.85 8.10
CA GLU A 63 -18.44 -10.04 7.80
C GLU A 63 -19.09 -10.00 6.39
N ASN A 64 -18.84 -8.96 5.61
CA ASN A 64 -19.55 -8.76 4.34
C ASN A 64 -18.65 -8.21 3.23
N PHE A 65 -17.59 -8.92 2.92
CA PHE A 65 -16.65 -8.54 1.83
C PHE A 65 -17.11 -9.00 0.46
N HIS A 66 -17.75 -10.16 0.38
CA HIS A 66 -18.08 -10.79 -0.89
C HIS A 66 -18.81 -9.82 -1.85
N GLY A 67 -18.26 -9.66 -3.04
CA GLY A 67 -18.79 -8.77 -4.09
C GLY A 67 -18.68 -7.27 -3.78
N LYS A 68 -17.91 -6.86 -2.75
CA LYS A 68 -17.70 -5.44 -2.44
C LYS A 68 -16.50 -4.87 -3.19
N THR A 69 -16.55 -3.56 -3.41
CA THR A 69 -15.39 -2.80 -3.87
C THR A 69 -14.83 -1.98 -2.70
N ILE A 70 -13.56 -2.19 -2.40
CA ILE A 70 -12.82 -1.46 -1.38
C ILE A 70 -12.09 -0.32 -2.07
N LEU A 71 -12.29 0.90 -1.59
CA LEU A 71 -11.55 2.08 -2.03
C LEU A 71 -10.51 2.43 -0.96
N GLU A 72 -9.24 2.44 -1.34
CA GLU A 72 -8.15 2.91 -0.49
C GLU A 72 -7.52 4.18 -1.08
N ILE A 73 -7.35 5.19 -0.23
CA ILE A 73 -6.73 6.46 -0.60
C ILE A 73 -5.36 6.54 0.07
N GLY A 74 -4.31 6.69 -0.74
CA GLY A 74 -2.93 6.76 -0.28
C GLY A 74 -2.37 5.41 0.16
N PRO A 75 -2.42 4.36 -0.69
CA PRO A 75 -1.85 3.04 -0.36
C PRO A 75 -0.34 3.10 -0.11
N GLY A 76 0.33 4.13 -0.61
CA GLY A 76 1.76 4.36 -0.43
C GLY A 76 2.61 3.37 -1.22
N ASP A 77 3.48 2.63 -0.52
CA ASP A 77 4.49 1.78 -1.16
C ASP A 77 4.02 0.36 -1.48
N SER A 78 2.71 0.06 -1.38
CA SER A 78 2.22 -1.31 -1.57
C SER A 78 0.79 -1.37 -2.14
N ILE A 79 0.54 -2.40 -2.97
CA ILE A 79 -0.79 -2.78 -3.44
C ILE A 79 -1.38 -3.96 -2.64
N ALA A 80 -0.88 -4.24 -1.44
CA ALA A 80 -1.29 -5.39 -0.62
C ALA A 80 -2.81 -5.49 -0.41
N THR A 81 -3.49 -4.36 -0.32
CA THR A 81 -4.95 -4.29 -0.15
C THR A 81 -5.70 -4.96 -1.31
N THR A 82 -5.18 -4.93 -2.55
CA THR A 82 -5.83 -5.62 -3.68
C THR A 82 -5.79 -7.13 -3.50
N ILE A 83 -4.65 -7.67 -3.08
CA ILE A 83 -4.45 -9.11 -2.83
C ILE A 83 -5.33 -9.59 -1.68
N ILE A 84 -5.34 -8.84 -0.57
CA ILE A 84 -6.14 -9.20 0.60
C ILE A 84 -7.63 -9.14 0.26
N SER A 85 -8.09 -8.07 -0.41
CA SER A 85 -9.48 -7.93 -0.84
C SER A 85 -9.89 -9.09 -1.75
N ARG A 86 -9.07 -9.43 -2.74
CA ARG A 86 -9.34 -10.53 -3.65
C ARG A 86 -9.45 -11.88 -2.94
N SER A 87 -8.63 -12.09 -1.90
CA SER A 87 -8.69 -13.30 -1.06
C SER A 87 -10.00 -13.42 -0.26
N HIS A 88 -10.77 -12.36 -0.16
CA HIS A 88 -12.10 -12.29 0.43
C HIS A 88 -13.23 -12.12 -0.61
N ASP A 89 -12.97 -12.43 -1.88
CA ASP A 89 -13.92 -12.26 -3.00
C ASP A 89 -14.40 -10.81 -3.16
N ALA A 90 -13.56 -9.84 -2.83
CA ALA A 90 -13.79 -8.41 -3.02
C ALA A 90 -12.82 -7.83 -4.05
N ARG A 91 -13.16 -6.70 -4.62
CA ARG A 91 -12.33 -5.91 -5.51
C ARG A 91 -11.71 -4.74 -4.74
N ALA A 92 -10.55 -4.23 -5.17
CA ALA A 92 -10.00 -3.00 -4.61
C ALA A 92 -9.61 -2.00 -5.71
N ILE A 93 -9.88 -0.72 -5.42
CA ILE A 93 -9.42 0.43 -6.19
C ILE A 93 -8.52 1.25 -5.27
N LEU A 94 -7.27 1.41 -5.66
CA LEU A 94 -6.27 2.18 -4.94
C LEU A 94 -6.06 3.52 -5.65
N VAL A 95 -6.09 4.62 -4.92
CA VAL A 95 -5.88 5.97 -5.47
C VAL A 95 -4.72 6.63 -4.74
N ASP A 96 -3.69 7.04 -5.49
CA ASP A 96 -2.56 7.80 -4.96
C ASP A 96 -2.23 9.00 -5.84
N ILE A 97 -1.35 9.87 -5.37
CA ILE A 97 -0.86 11.06 -6.09
C ILE A 97 0.32 10.74 -7.01
N GLY A 98 0.80 9.49 -7.02
CA GLY A 98 1.91 9.01 -7.84
C GLY A 98 2.11 7.51 -7.70
N PRO A 99 2.94 6.90 -8.56
CA PRO A 99 3.23 5.47 -8.58
C PRO A 99 4.29 5.13 -7.53
N PHE A 100 3.88 5.04 -6.26
CA PHE A 100 4.80 4.79 -5.13
C PHE A 100 4.90 3.32 -4.74
N ALA A 101 3.98 2.48 -5.19
CA ALA A 101 4.00 1.05 -4.90
C ALA A 101 5.28 0.39 -5.43
N THR A 102 5.84 -0.52 -4.64
CA THR A 102 7.04 -1.26 -5.06
C THR A 102 6.74 -2.20 -6.22
N GLU A 103 7.63 -2.22 -7.21
CA GLU A 103 7.59 -3.17 -8.32
C GLU A 103 8.15 -4.55 -7.94
N ASP A 104 8.79 -4.67 -6.76
CA ASP A 104 9.25 -5.96 -6.25
C ASP A 104 8.05 -6.85 -5.91
N THR A 105 7.95 -7.98 -6.59
CA THR A 105 6.83 -8.93 -6.43
C THR A 105 7.00 -9.86 -5.23
N LEU A 106 8.19 -10.00 -4.66
CA LEU A 106 8.46 -10.92 -3.56
C LEU A 106 7.61 -10.68 -2.31
N PRO A 107 7.39 -9.43 -1.84
CA PRO A 107 6.50 -9.17 -0.71
C PRO A 107 5.05 -9.61 -0.97
N TYR A 108 4.58 -9.48 -2.20
CA TYR A 108 3.21 -9.86 -2.59
C TYR A 108 3.04 -11.38 -2.65
N LEU A 109 4.05 -12.11 -3.15
CA LEU A 109 4.08 -13.57 -3.11
C LEU A 109 4.08 -14.09 -1.66
N ALA A 110 4.90 -13.50 -0.79
CA ALA A 110 4.92 -13.85 0.62
C ALA A 110 3.59 -13.55 1.33
N LEU A 111 2.88 -12.49 0.90
CA LEU A 111 1.53 -12.19 1.39
C LEU A 111 0.53 -13.26 0.97
N CYS A 112 0.56 -13.72 -0.28
CA CYS A 112 -0.29 -14.82 -0.75
C CYS A 112 -0.05 -16.11 0.05
N GLU A 113 1.21 -16.45 0.33
CA GLU A 113 1.51 -17.60 1.19
C GLU A 113 0.93 -17.45 2.61
N LEU A 114 1.03 -16.26 3.20
CA LEU A 114 0.48 -15.99 4.52
C LEU A 114 -1.04 -16.15 4.53
N LEU A 115 -1.73 -15.58 3.53
CA LEU A 115 -3.18 -15.67 3.40
C LEU A 115 -3.64 -17.12 3.19
N GLY A 116 -2.92 -17.89 2.37
CA GLY A 116 -3.19 -19.32 2.18
C GLY A 116 -3.03 -20.14 3.47
N LYS A 117 -2.01 -19.84 4.30
CA LYS A 117 -1.84 -20.46 5.63
C LYS A 117 -2.99 -20.13 6.60
N GLN A 118 -3.69 -19.03 6.39
CA GLN A 118 -4.89 -18.66 7.16
C GLN A 118 -6.18 -19.26 6.59
N GLY A 119 -6.11 -20.09 5.55
CA GLY A 119 -7.26 -20.75 4.94
C GLY A 119 -8.01 -19.89 3.93
N LEU A 120 -7.49 -18.73 3.56
CA LEU A 120 -8.02 -17.89 2.49
C LEU A 120 -7.57 -18.41 1.12
N LYS A 121 -8.24 -17.93 0.06
CA LYS A 121 -7.89 -18.25 -1.33
C LYS A 121 -7.25 -17.02 -1.99
N PRO A 122 -5.93 -16.83 -1.87
CA PRO A 122 -5.26 -15.71 -2.51
C PRO A 122 -5.31 -15.84 -4.04
N PRO A 123 -5.17 -14.71 -4.78
CA PRO A 123 -5.04 -14.74 -6.22
C PRO A 123 -3.77 -15.50 -6.64
N GLU A 124 -3.83 -16.14 -7.81
CA GLU A 124 -2.65 -16.81 -8.38
C GLU A 124 -1.75 -15.79 -9.07
N ILE A 125 -0.65 -15.43 -8.42
CA ILE A 125 0.32 -14.44 -8.89
C ILE A 125 1.74 -14.98 -9.03
N SER A 126 1.92 -16.32 -9.00
CA SER A 126 3.26 -16.94 -9.08
C SER A 126 3.98 -16.65 -10.40
N SER A 127 3.23 -16.39 -11.46
CA SER A 127 3.76 -16.00 -12.78
C SER A 127 3.78 -14.47 -13.02
N ALA A 128 3.39 -13.66 -12.05
CA ALA A 128 3.39 -12.20 -12.18
C ALA A 128 4.83 -11.66 -12.13
N HIS A 129 5.16 -10.80 -13.09
CA HIS A 129 6.45 -10.13 -13.16
C HIS A 129 6.35 -8.62 -12.92
N THR A 130 5.14 -8.07 -13.02
CA THR A 130 4.85 -6.63 -12.86
C THR A 130 3.73 -6.40 -11.88
N LEU A 131 3.57 -5.15 -11.42
CA LEU A 131 2.40 -4.74 -10.63
C LEU A 131 1.10 -4.90 -11.43
N GLU A 132 1.14 -4.66 -12.73
CA GLU A 132 -0.01 -4.80 -13.62
C GLU A 132 -0.50 -6.23 -13.69
N ASP A 133 0.41 -7.21 -13.75
CA ASP A 133 0.04 -8.65 -13.69
C ASP A 133 -0.68 -8.98 -12.38
N ILE A 134 -0.20 -8.44 -11.25
CA ILE A 134 -0.81 -8.64 -9.95
C ILE A 134 -2.19 -8.00 -9.88
N LEU A 135 -2.31 -6.74 -10.34
CA LEU A 135 -3.58 -6.02 -10.35
C LEU A 135 -4.63 -6.73 -11.21
N LEU A 136 -4.22 -7.25 -12.37
CA LEU A 136 -5.09 -8.03 -13.24
C LEU A 136 -5.58 -9.31 -12.56
N ALA A 137 -4.69 -10.06 -11.91
CA ALA A 137 -5.05 -11.27 -11.17
C ALA A 137 -5.99 -10.99 -9.98
N CYS A 138 -5.91 -9.79 -9.41
CA CYS A 138 -6.74 -9.33 -8.30
C CYS A 138 -8.07 -8.68 -8.73
N ASP A 139 -8.30 -8.47 -10.03
CA ASP A 139 -9.38 -7.58 -10.52
C ASP A 139 -9.32 -6.20 -9.82
N GLY A 140 -8.10 -5.68 -9.63
CA GLY A 140 -7.82 -4.47 -8.89
C GLY A 140 -7.38 -3.32 -9.79
N GLU A 141 -7.48 -2.09 -9.28
CA GLU A 141 -6.99 -0.89 -9.96
C GLU A 141 -6.04 -0.10 -9.07
N TYR A 142 -5.00 0.45 -9.67
CA TYR A 142 -4.10 1.39 -9.02
C TYR A 142 -3.99 2.67 -9.84
N LEU A 143 -4.67 3.73 -9.39
CA LEU A 143 -4.83 5.01 -10.04
C LEU A 143 -3.87 6.03 -9.40
N THR A 144 -2.95 6.58 -10.18
CA THR A 144 -1.81 7.35 -9.65
C THR A 144 -1.81 8.83 -10.04
N GLU A 145 -2.93 9.34 -10.57
CA GLU A 145 -3.07 10.72 -11.01
C GLU A 145 -3.71 11.64 -9.96
N GLY A 146 -3.75 11.23 -8.72
CA GLY A 146 -4.31 12.01 -7.61
C GLY A 146 -5.79 12.35 -7.82
N LEU A 147 -6.14 13.64 -7.72
CA LEU A 147 -7.52 14.10 -7.85
C LEU A 147 -8.15 13.80 -9.23
N THR A 148 -7.36 13.65 -10.27
CA THR A 148 -7.85 13.31 -11.61
C THR A 148 -8.42 11.90 -11.66
N SER A 149 -7.86 11.00 -10.85
CA SER A 149 -8.30 9.60 -10.70
C SER A 149 -9.75 9.48 -10.20
N TRP A 150 -10.27 10.46 -9.47
CA TRP A 150 -11.66 10.45 -8.97
C TRP A 150 -12.71 10.38 -10.08
N LYS A 151 -12.40 10.92 -11.25
CA LYS A 151 -13.30 10.84 -12.41
C LYS A 151 -13.43 9.41 -12.93
N GLN A 152 -12.41 8.60 -12.75
CA GLN A 152 -12.39 7.21 -13.18
C GLN A 152 -13.13 6.31 -12.18
N VAL A 153 -13.04 6.61 -10.87
CA VAL A 153 -13.75 5.84 -9.81
C VAL A 153 -15.25 6.05 -9.83
N SER A 154 -15.71 7.22 -10.28
CA SER A 154 -17.14 7.61 -10.25
C SER A 154 -17.91 7.25 -11.53
N SER A 155 -17.27 6.68 -12.53
CA SER A 155 -17.87 6.23 -13.80
C SER A 155 -18.23 4.76 -13.75
#